data_387006449b15bca692a1a2fc7757be12
#
_entry.id   387006449b15bca692a1a2fc7757be12
#
_cell.length_a   1.000
_cell.length_b   1.000
_cell.length_c   1.000
_cell.angle_alpha   90.00
_cell.angle_beta   90.00
_cell.angle_gamma   90.00
#
_symmetry.space_group_name_H-M   'P 1'
#
loop_
_entity.id
_entity.type
_entity.pdbx_description
1 polymer ?
#
loop_
_entity_poly.entity_id
_entity_poly.type
_entity_poly.pdbx_seq_one_letter_code
_entity_poly.pdbx_strand_id
1 'polypeptide(L)'
;ITPKTSPSYYVVIKYAPSEYTLTLNKTSSNPSLTNNNSNYSLSGAVYEVYGNKTTYTTSTVTYYTVNASGGLNLRSSANTSSSVLITMTNGASVKYLSTSGSWYRVEYTHSNGTTYTGYASSTYLTNKTTQTIYTPTVTSNALLGTLTTNSSGSASLVVPAGTVSVKEKTAPKGFSVDNETHTVTMDGNKTLNVSDTPIIYEYNINLTKTSANVSI
;
A
#
# COMPACT_ATOMS: atom_id res chain seq x y z
N ILE A 1 19.26 -15.61 -41.81
CA ILE A 1 18.72 -14.53 -41.01
C ILE A 1 18.84 -14.98 -39.55
N THR A 2 19.92 -14.53 -38.87
CA THR A 2 20.09 -14.78 -37.43
C THR A 2 19.13 -13.90 -36.66
N PRO A 3 18.36 -14.46 -35.70
CA PRO A 3 17.50 -13.61 -34.86
C PRO A 3 18.41 -12.71 -34.00
N LYS A 4 18.24 -11.38 -34.15
CA LYS A 4 18.76 -10.41 -33.19
C LYS A 4 18.12 -10.71 -31.84
N THR A 5 18.88 -11.25 -30.90
CA THR A 5 18.47 -11.31 -29.51
C THR A 5 18.40 -9.88 -28.99
N SER A 6 17.20 -9.32 -28.97
CA SER A 6 16.95 -8.07 -28.24
C SER A 6 17.34 -8.27 -26.78
N PRO A 7 18.06 -7.31 -26.16
CA PRO A 7 18.27 -7.39 -24.73
C PRO A 7 16.92 -7.48 -24.03
N SER A 8 16.78 -8.50 -23.18
CA SER A 8 15.57 -8.65 -22.37
C SER A 8 15.54 -7.49 -21.38
N TYR A 9 14.78 -6.47 -21.70
CA TYR A 9 14.48 -5.39 -20.75
C TYR A 9 13.44 -5.93 -19.78
N TYR A 10 13.84 -6.21 -18.57
CA TYR A 10 12.89 -6.41 -17.48
C TYR A 10 12.33 -5.04 -17.08
N VAL A 11 11.14 -4.74 -17.56
CA VAL A 11 10.38 -3.59 -17.04
C VAL A 11 9.91 -4.00 -15.65
N VAL A 12 10.55 -3.48 -14.62
CA VAL A 12 10.03 -3.64 -13.25
C VAL A 12 8.83 -2.70 -13.13
N ILE A 13 7.64 -3.25 -13.35
CA ILE A 13 6.40 -2.53 -13.14
C ILE A 13 6.19 -2.47 -11.62
N LYS A 14 6.14 -1.26 -11.06
CA LYS A 14 5.62 -1.06 -9.71
C LYS A 14 4.15 -1.46 -9.75
N TYR A 15 3.82 -2.64 -9.25
CA TYR A 15 2.44 -3.07 -9.11
C TYR A 15 1.84 -2.36 -7.90
N ALA A 16 1.13 -1.26 -8.12
CA ALA A 16 0.28 -0.68 -7.11
C ALA A 16 -1.01 -1.51 -7.06
N PRO A 17 -1.45 -1.98 -5.89
CA PRO A 17 -2.76 -2.61 -5.75
C PRO A 17 -3.84 -1.63 -6.22
N SER A 18 -4.91 -2.14 -6.84
CA SER A 18 -6.07 -1.33 -7.16
C SER A 18 -6.64 -0.68 -5.91
N GLU A 19 -7.15 0.53 -6.03
CA GLU A 19 -7.75 1.27 -4.94
C GLU A 19 -9.21 1.55 -5.25
N TYR A 20 -10.05 1.52 -4.23
CA TYR A 20 -11.48 1.73 -4.33
C TYR A 20 -11.98 2.66 -3.24
N THR A 21 -13.08 3.34 -3.51
CA THR A 21 -13.73 4.20 -2.52
C THR A 21 -14.65 3.37 -1.62
N LEU A 22 -14.38 3.40 -0.33
CA LEU A 22 -15.31 2.98 0.71
C LEU A 22 -16.13 4.18 1.16
N THR A 23 -17.44 4.14 0.98
CA THR A 23 -18.37 5.14 1.50
C THR A 23 -19.08 4.55 2.72
N LEU A 24 -19.08 5.26 3.83
CA LEU A 24 -19.86 4.92 5.03
C LEU A 24 -21.07 5.83 5.09
N ASN A 25 -22.25 5.25 5.31
CA ASN A 25 -23.49 5.96 5.61
C ASN A 25 -23.99 5.55 7.00
N LYS A 26 -24.00 6.49 7.90
CA LYS A 26 -24.49 6.34 9.26
C LYS A 26 -25.92 6.80 9.37
N THR A 27 -26.74 6.04 10.07
CA THR A 27 -28.14 6.34 10.38
C THR A 27 -28.43 6.16 11.86
N SER A 28 -29.61 6.58 12.29
CA SER A 28 -30.15 6.28 13.61
C SER A 28 -31.03 5.04 13.56
N SER A 29 -30.93 4.16 14.54
CA SER A 29 -31.87 3.04 14.73
C SER A 29 -33.30 3.49 15.18
N ASN A 30 -33.42 4.74 15.63
CA ASN A 30 -34.71 5.34 16.00
C ASN A 30 -34.86 6.75 15.40
N PRO A 31 -35.17 6.88 14.10
CA PRO A 31 -35.32 8.18 13.44
C PRO A 31 -36.42 9.03 14.03
N SER A 32 -37.49 8.41 14.58
CA SER A 32 -38.59 9.15 15.22
C SER A 32 -38.15 9.96 16.44
N LEU A 33 -37.17 9.47 17.17
CA LEU A 33 -36.54 10.18 18.30
C LEU A 33 -35.54 11.23 17.88
N THR A 34 -34.75 10.94 16.83
CA THR A 34 -33.56 11.70 16.51
C THR A 34 -33.74 12.76 15.43
N ASN A 35 -34.71 12.60 14.50
CA ASN A 35 -34.97 13.55 13.44
C ASN A 35 -35.50 14.88 14.02
N ASN A 36 -34.91 16.00 13.56
CA ASN A 36 -35.23 17.36 14.02
C ASN A 36 -35.00 17.59 15.51
N ASN A 37 -34.20 16.76 16.17
CA ASN A 37 -33.88 16.88 17.58
C ASN A 37 -32.41 17.28 17.74
N SER A 38 -32.16 18.49 18.22
CA SER A 38 -30.83 19.07 18.36
C SER A 38 -29.90 18.35 19.37
N ASN A 39 -30.45 17.42 20.16
CA ASN A 39 -29.67 16.58 21.06
C ASN A 39 -28.90 15.48 20.30
N TYR A 40 -29.27 15.21 19.05
CA TYR A 40 -28.69 14.18 18.20
C TYR A 40 -28.04 14.80 16.96
N SER A 41 -26.95 14.20 16.52
CA SER A 41 -26.27 14.57 15.28
C SER A 41 -25.64 13.34 14.64
N LEU A 42 -25.72 13.18 13.34
CA LEU A 42 -24.99 12.16 12.61
C LEU A 42 -23.55 12.57 12.26
N SER A 43 -23.25 13.88 12.46
CA SER A 43 -21.91 14.45 12.18
C SER A 43 -20.94 14.16 13.32
N GLY A 44 -19.68 13.86 12.97
CA GLY A 44 -18.60 13.71 13.94
C GLY A 44 -18.38 12.29 14.46
N ALA A 45 -19.12 11.29 13.97
CA ALA A 45 -18.74 9.91 14.20
C ALA A 45 -17.39 9.62 13.55
N VAL A 46 -16.47 8.97 14.27
CA VAL A 46 -15.13 8.62 13.79
C VAL A 46 -15.02 7.10 13.71
N TYR A 47 -14.68 6.61 12.52
CA TYR A 47 -14.41 5.19 12.28
C TYR A 47 -12.95 5.01 11.86
N GLU A 48 -12.28 4.01 12.40
CA GLU A 48 -10.96 3.55 11.98
C GLU A 48 -11.12 2.42 10.96
N VAL A 49 -10.37 2.51 9.85
CA VAL A 49 -10.38 1.51 8.78
C VAL A 49 -9.04 0.80 8.76
N TYR A 50 -9.06 -0.51 8.90
CA TYR A 50 -7.88 -1.36 8.93
C TYR A 50 -7.87 -2.33 7.75
N GLY A 51 -6.70 -2.68 7.26
CA GLY A 51 -6.53 -3.63 6.16
C GLY A 51 -5.06 -3.88 5.84
N ASN A 52 -4.80 -4.45 4.67
CA ASN A 52 -3.45 -4.67 4.19
C ASN A 52 -2.88 -3.37 3.60
N LYS A 53 -1.75 -2.92 4.15
CA LYS A 53 -1.00 -1.76 3.66
C LYS A 53 0.28 -2.22 2.97
N THR A 54 0.42 -1.90 1.68
CA THR A 54 1.63 -2.19 0.92
C THR A 54 2.55 -0.97 0.90
N THR A 55 3.78 -1.16 1.33
CA THR A 55 4.86 -0.17 1.20
C THR A 55 5.93 -0.73 0.28
N TYR A 56 6.78 0.14 -0.29
CA TYR A 56 7.86 -0.26 -1.19
C TYR A 56 9.19 0.30 -0.70
N THR A 57 10.18 -0.59 -0.60
CA THR A 57 11.58 -0.16 -0.54
C THR A 57 12.15 -0.14 -1.95
N THR A 58 13.08 0.78 -2.21
CA THR A 58 13.74 0.90 -3.51
C THR A 58 15.22 0.57 -3.37
N SER A 59 15.74 -0.15 -4.37
CA SER A 59 17.17 -0.36 -4.56
C SER A 59 17.53 -0.09 -6.02
N THR A 60 18.79 0.27 -6.27
CA THR A 60 19.27 0.53 -7.62
C THR A 60 20.23 -0.57 -8.03
N VAL A 61 20.01 -1.17 -9.18
CA VAL A 61 20.90 -2.15 -9.81
C VAL A 61 21.50 -1.51 -11.05
N THR A 62 22.81 -1.68 -11.21
CA THR A 62 23.56 -1.18 -12.35
C THR A 62 23.90 -2.33 -13.28
N TYR A 63 23.74 -2.10 -14.56
CA TYR A 63 24.12 -3.01 -15.63
C TYR A 63 25.11 -2.36 -16.57
N TYR A 64 25.98 -3.19 -17.19
CA TYR A 64 26.84 -2.83 -18.27
C TYR A 64 26.67 -3.75 -19.46
N THR A 65 27.03 -3.30 -20.63
CA THR A 65 27.05 -4.11 -21.85
C THR A 65 28.47 -4.52 -22.16
N VAL A 66 28.70 -5.78 -22.47
CA VAL A 66 29.99 -6.30 -22.98
C VAL A 66 30.26 -5.72 -24.36
N ASN A 67 31.37 -5.03 -24.51
CA ASN A 67 31.87 -4.44 -25.78
C ASN A 67 33.24 -5.02 -26.13
N ALA A 68 33.25 -6.27 -26.59
CA ALA A 68 34.43 -6.99 -27.00
C ALA A 68 34.06 -7.96 -28.13
N SER A 69 34.55 -7.71 -29.36
CA SER A 69 34.16 -8.46 -30.57
C SER A 69 34.43 -9.98 -30.48
N GLY A 70 35.46 -10.37 -29.77
CA GLY A 70 35.78 -11.79 -29.50
C GLY A 70 35.17 -12.37 -28.24
N GLY A 71 34.28 -11.59 -27.57
CA GLY A 71 33.77 -11.91 -26.23
C GLY A 71 34.70 -11.43 -25.11
N LEU A 72 34.22 -11.42 -23.89
CA LEU A 72 34.91 -10.98 -22.68
C LEU A 72 34.99 -12.11 -21.65
N ASN A 73 36.20 -12.45 -21.23
CA ASN A 73 36.39 -13.47 -20.21
C ASN A 73 35.87 -12.97 -18.83
N LEU A 74 34.97 -13.73 -18.23
CA LEU A 74 34.64 -13.63 -16.84
C LEU A 74 35.56 -14.55 -16.03
N ARG A 75 36.26 -14.02 -15.05
CA ARG A 75 37.35 -14.69 -14.35
C ARG A 75 37.05 -14.87 -12.86
N SER A 76 37.69 -15.85 -12.25
CA SER A 76 37.55 -16.14 -10.82
C SER A 76 38.10 -15.07 -9.89
N SER A 77 39.06 -14.26 -10.37
CA SER A 77 39.71 -13.17 -9.63
C SER A 77 40.03 -11.98 -10.54
N ALA A 78 40.28 -10.82 -9.95
CA ALA A 78 40.53 -9.55 -10.64
C ALA A 78 41.95 -9.48 -11.24
N ASN A 79 42.35 -10.44 -12.03
CA ASN A 79 43.64 -10.47 -12.77
C ASN A 79 43.57 -11.36 -14.01
N THR A 80 44.53 -11.19 -14.95
CA THR A 80 44.56 -11.90 -16.24
C THR A 80 45.01 -13.37 -16.14
N SER A 81 45.69 -13.75 -15.08
CA SER A 81 46.22 -15.10 -14.87
C SER A 81 45.22 -16.04 -14.14
N SER A 82 44.12 -15.49 -13.61
CA SER A 82 43.10 -16.29 -12.94
C SER A 82 42.26 -17.12 -13.92
N SER A 83 41.64 -18.19 -13.44
CA SER A 83 40.81 -19.09 -14.24
C SER A 83 39.64 -18.36 -14.90
N VAL A 84 39.40 -18.69 -16.18
CA VAL A 84 38.22 -18.23 -16.92
C VAL A 84 37.03 -19.10 -16.53
N LEU A 85 35.98 -18.47 -16.01
CA LEU A 85 34.73 -19.15 -15.65
C LEU A 85 33.87 -19.38 -16.90
N ILE A 86 33.77 -18.35 -17.72
CA ILE A 86 33.05 -18.36 -19.01
C ILE A 86 33.52 -17.19 -19.87
N THR A 87 33.36 -17.28 -21.20
CA THR A 87 33.49 -16.16 -22.11
C THR A 87 32.10 -15.56 -22.39
N MET A 88 31.88 -14.33 -21.98
CA MET A 88 30.64 -13.59 -22.21
C MET A 88 30.60 -13.08 -23.64
N THR A 89 29.47 -13.21 -24.29
CA THR A 89 29.31 -12.76 -25.70
C THR A 89 29.30 -11.25 -25.81
N ASN A 90 29.77 -10.73 -26.95
CA ASN A 90 29.65 -9.31 -27.25
C ASN A 90 28.18 -8.86 -27.25
N GLY A 91 27.87 -7.73 -26.66
CA GLY A 91 26.51 -7.22 -26.50
C GLY A 91 25.73 -7.81 -25.28
N ALA A 92 26.32 -8.78 -24.56
CA ALA A 92 25.68 -9.32 -23.38
C ALA A 92 25.55 -8.28 -22.27
N SER A 93 24.43 -8.33 -21.55
CA SER A 93 24.19 -7.51 -20.35
C SER A 93 24.76 -8.22 -19.12
N VAL A 94 25.46 -7.48 -18.26
CA VAL A 94 25.97 -7.97 -16.99
C VAL A 94 25.57 -7.05 -15.85
N LYS A 95 25.18 -7.65 -14.72
CA LYS A 95 24.87 -6.91 -13.50
C LYS A 95 26.15 -6.57 -12.75
N TYR A 96 26.37 -5.30 -12.49
CA TYR A 96 27.51 -4.80 -11.72
C TYR A 96 27.30 -5.06 -10.22
N LEU A 97 28.31 -5.54 -9.55
CA LEU A 97 28.30 -5.79 -8.11
C LEU A 97 29.27 -4.90 -7.35
N SER A 98 30.54 -4.79 -7.83
CA SER A 98 31.56 -3.97 -7.19
C SER A 98 32.74 -3.69 -8.11
N THR A 99 33.63 -2.75 -7.75
CA THR A 99 34.86 -2.43 -8.41
C THR A 99 36.04 -3.03 -7.66
N SER A 100 37.04 -3.52 -8.41
CA SER A 100 38.33 -3.98 -7.90
C SER A 100 39.44 -3.50 -8.87
N GLY A 101 39.99 -2.31 -8.65
CA GLY A 101 40.91 -1.66 -9.55
C GLY A 101 40.30 -1.45 -10.93
N SER A 102 40.93 -1.98 -11.98
CA SER A 102 40.44 -1.96 -13.37
C SER A 102 39.48 -3.08 -13.71
N TRP A 103 39.01 -3.81 -12.72
CA TRP A 103 38.08 -4.92 -12.87
C TRP A 103 36.72 -4.62 -12.19
N TYR A 104 35.64 -5.05 -12.86
CA TYR A 104 34.34 -5.07 -12.22
C TYR A 104 33.99 -6.51 -11.83
N ARG A 105 33.55 -6.70 -10.61
CA ARG A 105 32.84 -7.92 -10.20
C ARG A 105 31.44 -7.84 -10.74
N VAL A 106 31.04 -8.82 -11.55
CA VAL A 106 29.75 -8.81 -12.23
C VAL A 106 29.07 -10.18 -12.12
N GLU A 107 27.76 -10.17 -12.29
CA GLU A 107 26.92 -11.34 -12.46
C GLU A 107 26.45 -11.41 -13.92
N TYR A 108 26.65 -12.56 -14.56
CA TYR A 108 26.26 -12.82 -15.93
C TYR A 108 25.42 -14.08 -16.01
N THR A 109 24.23 -13.98 -16.61
CA THR A 109 23.37 -15.13 -16.89
C THR A 109 23.53 -15.54 -18.36
N HIS A 110 24.06 -16.74 -18.56
CA HIS A 110 24.25 -17.32 -19.88
C HIS A 110 22.90 -17.73 -20.49
N SER A 111 22.84 -17.88 -21.83
CA SER A 111 21.62 -18.23 -22.57
C SER A 111 20.95 -19.55 -22.14
N ASN A 112 21.70 -20.45 -21.51
CA ASN A 112 21.19 -21.72 -20.94
C ASN A 112 20.55 -21.54 -19.54
N GLY A 113 20.49 -20.30 -19.00
CA GLY A 113 19.95 -19.98 -17.68
C GLY A 113 20.95 -20.06 -16.52
N THR A 114 22.20 -20.53 -16.77
CA THR A 114 23.23 -20.61 -15.73
C THR A 114 23.78 -19.22 -15.42
N THR A 115 23.87 -18.87 -14.15
CA THR A 115 24.41 -17.60 -13.67
C THR A 115 25.83 -17.80 -13.13
N TYR A 116 26.74 -16.94 -13.58
CA TYR A 116 28.14 -16.89 -13.18
C TYR A 116 28.43 -15.58 -12.48
N THR A 117 29.20 -15.63 -11.40
CA THR A 117 29.70 -14.42 -10.71
C THR A 117 31.21 -14.42 -10.76
N GLY A 118 31.80 -13.32 -11.23
CA GLY A 118 33.25 -13.22 -11.37
C GLY A 118 33.70 -11.82 -11.72
N TYR A 119 34.92 -11.70 -12.25
CA TYR A 119 35.56 -10.45 -12.56
C TYR A 119 35.76 -10.30 -14.07
N ALA A 120 35.46 -9.13 -14.60
CA ALA A 120 35.68 -8.76 -15.98
C ALA A 120 36.40 -7.40 -16.05
N SER A 121 37.24 -7.20 -17.05
CA SER A 121 37.92 -5.92 -17.26
C SER A 121 36.91 -4.81 -17.53
N SER A 122 36.95 -3.74 -16.74
CA SER A 122 36.04 -2.60 -16.87
C SER A 122 36.16 -1.86 -18.21
N THR A 123 37.31 -1.96 -18.88
CA THR A 123 37.57 -1.34 -20.20
C THR A 123 36.58 -1.82 -21.28
N TYR A 124 36.12 -3.06 -21.17
CA TYR A 124 35.20 -3.69 -22.13
C TYR A 124 33.75 -3.73 -21.65
N LEU A 125 33.41 -3.00 -20.59
CA LEU A 125 32.08 -2.87 -20.07
C LEU A 125 31.58 -1.44 -20.27
N THR A 126 30.65 -1.27 -21.19
CA THR A 126 30.16 0.04 -21.67
C THR A 126 28.67 0.18 -21.42
N ASN A 127 28.06 1.28 -21.86
CA ASN A 127 26.60 1.51 -21.81
C ASN A 127 26.02 1.26 -20.41
N LYS A 128 26.59 1.92 -19.38
CA LYS A 128 26.09 1.86 -18.03
C LYS A 128 24.61 2.25 -17.97
N THR A 129 23.79 1.37 -17.48
CA THR A 129 22.36 1.62 -17.21
C THR A 129 22.04 1.34 -15.76
N THR A 130 21.05 2.04 -15.22
CA THR A 130 20.58 1.82 -13.86
C THR A 130 19.09 1.48 -13.89
N GLN A 131 18.70 0.51 -13.04
CA GLN A 131 17.33 0.09 -12.90
C GLN A 131 16.93 0.19 -11.44
N THR A 132 15.78 0.81 -11.18
CA THR A 132 15.20 0.85 -9.83
C THR A 132 14.36 -0.41 -9.61
N ILE A 133 14.67 -1.14 -8.56
CA ILE A 133 13.92 -2.30 -8.11
C ILE A 133 13.03 -1.87 -6.95
N TYR A 134 11.74 -2.19 -7.05
CA TYR A 134 10.75 -1.98 -5.99
C TYR A 134 10.46 -3.30 -5.29
N THR A 135 10.75 -3.39 -4.02
CA THR A 135 10.44 -4.56 -3.19
C THR A 135 9.23 -4.25 -2.32
N PRO A 136 8.06 -4.90 -2.54
CA PRO A 136 6.88 -4.67 -1.74
C PRO A 136 7.01 -5.33 -0.36
N THR A 137 6.47 -4.64 0.64
CA THR A 137 6.25 -5.18 1.98
C THR A 137 4.79 -4.94 2.35
N VAL A 138 4.09 -6.01 2.72
CA VAL A 138 2.68 -5.95 3.13
C VAL A 138 2.61 -6.03 4.65
N THR A 139 1.96 -5.04 5.26
CA THR A 139 1.61 -5.04 6.69
C THR A 139 0.13 -5.34 6.80
N SER A 140 -0.21 -6.46 7.41
CA SER A 140 -1.59 -6.86 7.64
C SER A 140 -2.20 -6.08 8.81
N ASN A 141 -3.51 -5.86 8.76
CA ASN A 141 -4.27 -5.15 9.80
C ASN A 141 -3.67 -3.79 10.20
N ALA A 142 -3.13 -3.09 9.22
CA ALA A 142 -2.61 -1.73 9.40
C ALA A 142 -3.75 -0.71 9.32
N LEU A 143 -3.65 0.38 10.08
CA LEU A 143 -4.56 1.51 9.94
C LEU A 143 -4.36 2.13 8.53
N LEU A 144 -5.41 2.07 7.72
CA LEU A 144 -5.46 2.66 6.37
C LEU A 144 -5.87 4.12 6.41
N GLY A 145 -6.75 4.48 7.35
CA GLY A 145 -7.23 5.83 7.55
C GLY A 145 -8.45 5.89 8.47
N THR A 146 -9.03 7.09 8.57
CA THR A 146 -10.23 7.34 9.37
C THR A 146 -11.33 7.93 8.50
N LEU A 147 -12.58 7.60 8.84
CA LEU A 147 -13.79 8.18 8.29
C LEU A 147 -14.42 9.07 9.37
N THR A 148 -14.68 10.34 9.05
CA THR A 148 -15.42 11.23 9.94
C THR A 148 -16.70 11.67 9.25
N THR A 149 -17.84 11.34 9.83
CA THR A 149 -19.15 11.60 9.21
C THR A 149 -19.47 13.09 9.18
N ASN A 150 -20.07 13.54 8.09
CA ASN A 150 -20.64 14.86 7.92
C ASN A 150 -22.08 14.95 8.50
N SER A 151 -22.77 16.06 8.28
CA SER A 151 -24.15 16.28 8.77
C SER A 151 -25.17 15.32 8.18
N SER A 152 -24.89 14.73 7.01
CA SER A 152 -25.75 13.68 6.40
C SER A 152 -25.41 12.27 6.91
N GLY A 153 -24.46 12.13 7.84
CA GLY A 153 -23.99 10.84 8.32
C GLY A 153 -23.03 10.13 7.34
N SER A 154 -22.53 10.80 6.32
CA SER A 154 -21.71 10.18 5.27
C SER A 154 -20.23 10.56 5.40
N ALA A 155 -19.36 9.61 5.08
CA ALA A 155 -17.91 9.79 4.95
C ALA A 155 -17.35 8.86 3.87
N SER A 156 -16.20 9.20 3.27
CA SER A 156 -15.56 8.34 2.26
C SER A 156 -14.06 8.30 2.45
N LEU A 157 -13.45 7.15 2.13
CA LEU A 157 -12.01 6.90 2.17
C LEU A 157 -11.62 6.03 0.99
N VAL A 158 -10.50 6.36 0.34
CA VAL A 158 -9.89 5.49 -0.67
C VAL A 158 -9.00 4.48 0.03
N VAL A 159 -9.22 3.20 -0.26
CA VAL A 159 -8.51 2.08 0.37
C VAL A 159 -8.06 1.07 -0.70
N PRO A 160 -6.99 0.30 -0.44
CA PRO A 160 -6.56 -0.77 -1.35
C PRO A 160 -7.62 -1.84 -1.52
N ALA A 161 -7.59 -2.53 -2.67
CA ALA A 161 -8.34 -3.76 -2.90
C ALA A 161 -8.04 -4.81 -1.82
N GLY A 162 -9.05 -5.61 -1.47
CA GLY A 162 -8.96 -6.64 -0.45
C GLY A 162 -9.96 -6.44 0.68
N THR A 163 -9.81 -7.20 1.75
CA THR A 163 -10.71 -7.11 2.91
C THR A 163 -10.26 -6.01 3.86
N VAL A 164 -11.18 -5.14 4.23
CA VAL A 164 -10.98 -4.11 5.26
C VAL A 164 -11.95 -4.31 6.41
N SER A 165 -11.53 -3.94 7.62
CA SER A 165 -12.37 -3.87 8.80
C SER A 165 -12.58 -2.42 9.20
N VAL A 166 -13.81 -2.09 9.59
CA VAL A 166 -14.26 -0.74 9.95
C VAL A 166 -14.84 -0.79 11.35
N LYS A 167 -14.31 0.02 12.24
CA LYS A 167 -14.73 0.05 13.63
C LYS A 167 -14.99 1.48 14.09
N GLU A 168 -16.11 1.73 14.75
CA GLU A 168 -16.37 3.03 15.35
C GLU A 168 -15.46 3.24 16.55
N LYS A 169 -14.80 4.39 16.58
CA LYS A 169 -13.94 4.85 17.68
C LYS A 169 -14.66 5.87 18.57
N THR A 170 -15.44 6.73 17.94
CA THR A 170 -16.15 7.81 18.63
C THR A 170 -17.53 7.95 18.01
N ALA A 171 -18.55 7.78 18.84
CA ALA A 171 -19.91 8.05 18.43
C ALA A 171 -20.17 9.57 18.30
N PRO A 172 -21.10 9.99 17.45
CA PRO A 172 -21.50 11.36 17.36
C PRO A 172 -22.45 11.75 18.52
N LYS A 173 -22.76 13.04 18.62
CA LYS A 173 -23.62 13.58 19.70
C LYS A 173 -24.94 12.82 19.79
N GLY A 174 -25.25 12.30 20.99
CA GLY A 174 -26.50 11.66 21.33
C GLY A 174 -26.59 10.17 21.01
N PHE A 175 -25.50 9.55 20.54
CA PHE A 175 -25.47 8.13 20.22
C PHE A 175 -24.44 7.37 21.06
N SER A 176 -24.69 6.09 21.25
CA SER A 176 -23.73 5.17 21.83
C SER A 176 -22.76 4.69 20.75
N VAL A 177 -21.50 4.42 21.14
CA VAL A 177 -20.52 3.82 20.23
C VAL A 177 -21.00 2.44 19.78
N ASP A 178 -20.96 2.20 18.49
CA ASP A 178 -21.09 0.85 17.92
C ASP A 178 -19.78 0.07 18.15
N ASN A 179 -19.86 -0.97 18.98
CA ASN A 179 -18.71 -1.83 19.27
C ASN A 179 -18.52 -2.95 18.24
N GLU A 180 -19.38 -3.04 17.24
CA GLU A 180 -19.26 -4.03 16.17
C GLU A 180 -18.09 -3.70 15.25
N THR A 181 -17.47 -4.73 14.71
CA THR A 181 -16.46 -4.60 13.65
C THR A 181 -17.06 -5.03 12.33
N HIS A 182 -17.26 -4.08 11.44
CA HIS A 182 -17.81 -4.35 10.11
C HIS A 182 -16.69 -4.75 9.15
N THR A 183 -16.92 -5.77 8.34
CA THR A 183 -15.95 -6.27 7.35
C THR A 183 -16.49 -6.01 5.95
N VAL A 184 -15.66 -5.42 5.08
CA VAL A 184 -16.01 -5.10 3.69
C VAL A 184 -14.95 -5.64 2.75
N THR A 185 -15.36 -6.37 1.69
CA THR A 185 -14.47 -6.79 0.61
C THR A 185 -14.45 -5.73 -0.49
N MET A 186 -13.29 -5.10 -0.68
CA MET A 186 -13.05 -4.03 -1.65
C MET A 186 -12.59 -4.64 -2.97
N ASP A 187 -13.53 -5.06 -3.82
CA ASP A 187 -13.36 -5.53 -5.20
C ASP A 187 -13.90 -4.52 -6.23
N GLY A 188 -14.31 -3.35 -5.76
CA GLY A 188 -14.87 -2.19 -6.42
C GLY A 188 -15.22 -1.15 -5.37
N ASN A 189 -15.82 -0.02 -5.77
CA ASN A 189 -16.38 0.95 -4.83
C ASN A 189 -17.52 0.31 -4.03
N LYS A 190 -17.49 0.50 -2.71
CA LYS A 190 -18.46 -0.10 -1.77
C LYS A 190 -19.08 0.94 -0.86
N THR A 191 -20.31 0.66 -0.44
CA THR A 191 -21.00 1.43 0.59
C THR A 191 -21.28 0.52 1.80
N LEU A 192 -20.85 0.98 2.97
CA LEU A 192 -21.17 0.38 4.26
C LEU A 192 -22.25 1.23 4.93
N ASN A 193 -23.39 0.62 5.21
CA ASN A 193 -24.47 1.26 5.98
C ASN A 193 -24.41 0.77 7.42
N VAL A 194 -24.37 1.70 8.37
CA VAL A 194 -24.32 1.45 9.80
C VAL A 194 -25.46 2.20 10.51
N SER A 195 -25.94 1.66 11.61
CA SER A 195 -27.05 2.25 12.34
C SER A 195 -26.76 2.23 13.84
N ASP A 196 -26.67 3.41 14.44
CA ASP A 196 -26.36 3.53 15.87
C ASP A 196 -27.61 3.67 16.72
N THR A 197 -27.48 3.23 17.97
CA THR A 197 -28.53 3.36 18.98
C THR A 197 -28.45 4.73 19.64
N PRO A 198 -29.51 5.55 19.58
CA PRO A 198 -29.56 6.82 20.29
C PRO A 198 -29.61 6.64 21.79
N ILE A 199 -28.93 7.51 22.53
CA ILE A 199 -29.03 7.61 23.98
C ILE A 199 -30.36 8.27 24.32
N ILE A 200 -31.17 7.61 25.17
CA ILE A 200 -32.45 8.16 25.65
C ILE A 200 -32.14 9.06 26.83
N TYR A 201 -32.48 10.35 26.72
CA TYR A 201 -32.37 11.32 27.80
C TYR A 201 -33.70 11.37 28.55
N GLU A 202 -33.72 10.99 29.82
CA GLU A 202 -34.85 11.08 30.69
C GLU A 202 -34.74 12.33 31.55
N TYR A 203 -35.83 13.11 31.65
CA TYR A 203 -35.88 14.32 32.44
C TYR A 203 -36.99 14.20 33.45
N ASN A 204 -36.73 14.46 34.74
CA ASN A 204 -37.73 14.50 35.80
C ASN A 204 -38.42 15.88 35.77
N ILE A 205 -39.74 15.88 35.65
CA ILE A 205 -40.55 17.07 35.81
C ILE A 205 -41.13 17.04 37.24
N ASN A 206 -40.68 17.97 38.08
CA ASN A 206 -41.26 18.18 39.42
C ASN A 206 -42.39 19.21 39.31
N LEU A 207 -43.62 18.74 39.51
CA LEU A 207 -44.79 19.62 39.58
C LEU A 207 -45.07 19.95 41.04
N THR A 208 -44.93 21.20 41.43
CA THR A 208 -45.38 21.69 42.75
C THR A 208 -46.69 22.44 42.58
N LYS A 209 -47.77 21.87 43.16
CA LYS A 209 -49.07 22.50 43.22
C LYS A 209 -49.16 23.32 44.51
N THR A 210 -49.28 24.62 44.39
CA THR A 210 -49.58 25.50 45.52
C THR A 210 -51.08 25.83 45.54
N SER A 211 -51.72 25.74 46.72
CA SER A 211 -53.09 26.23 46.86
C SER A 211 -53.06 27.73 47.06
N ALA A 212 -53.82 28.45 46.27
CA ALA A 212 -54.12 29.83 46.60
C ALA A 212 -55.14 29.81 47.75
N ASN A 213 -54.75 30.33 48.92
CA ASN A 213 -55.73 30.62 49.96
C ASN A 213 -56.68 31.70 49.43
N VAL A 214 -57.92 31.32 49.10
CA VAL A 214 -58.97 32.32 48.92
C VAL A 214 -59.47 32.62 50.32
N SER A 215 -59.08 33.79 50.85
CA SER A 215 -59.75 34.33 52.06
C SER A 215 -61.16 34.72 51.65
N ILE A 216 -62.16 34.12 52.33
CA ILE A 216 -63.60 34.52 52.25
C ILE A 216 -63.79 35.66 53.17
#